data_b880ea8aab25be2b115424c717854705
#
_entry.id   b880ea8aab25be2b115424c717854705
#
_cell.length_a   1.000
_cell.length_b   1.000
_cell.length_c   1.000
_cell.angle_alpha   90.00
_cell.angle_beta   90.00
_cell.angle_gamma   90.00
#
_symmetry.space_group_name_H-M   'P 1'
#
loop_
_entity.id
_entity.type
_entity.pdbx_description
1 polymer ?
#
loop_
_entity_poly.entity_id
_entity_poly.type
_entity_poly.pdbx_seq_one_letter_code
_entity_poly.pdbx_strand_id
1 'polypeptide(L)'
;MAFTLGGMGSAQTNFYNDAFKRAGYEEAAVKVQSLWVNGDKEAAIRAVPDEMVLNTNLIGTREMIIDRVKAYAKAGVNTLRISTSGQNWRERTETLAEATDLIHSIQ
;
A
#
# COMPACT_ATOMS: atom_id res chain seq x y z
N MET A 1 -0.87 -0.15 -6.39
CA MET A 1 0.53 -0.61 -6.24
C MET A 1 1.26 -0.67 -7.59
N ALA A 2 0.79 -1.39 -8.59
CA ALA A 2 1.48 -1.48 -9.89
C ALA A 2 1.73 -0.12 -10.57
N PHE A 3 0.74 0.79 -10.54
CA PHE A 3 0.91 2.16 -11.03
C PHE A 3 2.01 2.91 -10.26
N THR A 4 2.05 2.77 -8.95
CA THR A 4 3.08 3.41 -8.11
C THR A 4 4.48 2.92 -8.45
N LEU A 5 4.65 1.62 -8.67
CA LEU A 5 5.93 1.00 -9.02
C LEU A 5 6.37 1.28 -10.47
N GLY A 6 5.43 1.40 -11.39
CA GLY A 6 5.71 1.48 -12.83
C GLY A 6 5.36 2.81 -13.49
N GLY A 7 4.30 3.48 -13.04
CA GLY A 7 3.71 4.65 -13.70
C GLY A 7 4.03 6.01 -13.07
N MET A 8 4.65 6.03 -11.89
CA MET A 8 4.98 7.27 -11.17
C MET A 8 6.37 7.80 -11.51
N GLY A 9 6.62 8.02 -12.78
CA GLY A 9 7.89 8.52 -13.29
C GLY A 9 8.37 7.75 -14.52
N SER A 10 9.66 7.81 -14.78
CA SER A 10 10.30 7.03 -15.85
C SER A 10 10.97 5.77 -15.30
N ALA A 11 11.48 4.92 -16.21
CA ALA A 11 12.26 3.75 -15.83
C ALA A 11 13.54 4.11 -15.04
N GLN A 12 14.02 5.35 -15.18
CA GLN A 12 15.26 5.84 -14.55
C GLN A 12 14.98 6.70 -13.31
N THR A 13 13.80 7.29 -13.20
CA THR A 13 13.47 8.28 -12.16
C THR A 13 12.09 8.00 -11.55
N ASN A 14 11.95 6.89 -10.88
CA ASN A 14 10.75 6.57 -10.11
C ASN A 14 11.11 6.46 -8.62
N PHE A 15 10.89 7.55 -7.89
CA PHE A 15 11.18 7.64 -6.46
C PHE A 15 10.48 6.55 -5.63
N TYR A 16 9.23 6.26 -5.95
CA TYR A 16 8.46 5.23 -5.24
C TYR A 16 9.03 3.82 -5.49
N ASN A 17 9.38 3.53 -6.74
CA ASN A 17 10.01 2.25 -7.07
C ASN A 17 11.31 2.07 -6.28
N ASP A 18 12.15 3.11 -6.22
CA ASP A 18 13.40 3.07 -5.45
C ASP A 18 13.17 2.92 -3.95
N ALA A 19 12.11 3.52 -3.41
CA ALA A 19 11.74 3.35 -2.00
C ALA A 19 11.37 1.89 -1.70
N PHE A 20 10.59 1.24 -2.56
CA PHE A 20 10.23 -0.17 -2.40
C PHE A 20 11.43 -1.11 -2.57
N LYS A 21 12.37 -0.80 -3.46
CA LYS A 21 13.66 -1.53 -3.55
C LYS A 21 14.40 -1.50 -2.21
N ARG A 22 14.55 -0.31 -1.63
CA ARG A 22 15.20 -0.16 -0.33
C ARG A 22 14.45 -0.85 0.81
N ALA A 23 13.14 -0.99 0.69
CA ALA A 23 12.32 -1.71 1.67
C ALA A 23 12.40 -3.24 1.56
N GLY A 24 13.21 -3.77 0.64
CA GLY A 24 13.42 -5.21 0.46
C GLY A 24 12.61 -5.85 -0.66
N TYR A 25 11.93 -5.07 -1.49
CA TYR A 25 11.09 -5.57 -2.60
C TYR A 25 11.71 -5.30 -3.97
N GLU A 26 13.04 -5.38 -4.09
CA GLU A 26 13.76 -5.03 -5.31
C GLU A 26 13.31 -5.85 -6.52
N GLU A 27 13.22 -7.18 -6.37
CA GLU A 27 12.81 -8.07 -7.47
C GLU A 27 11.41 -7.73 -7.97
N ALA A 28 10.45 -7.56 -7.09
CA ALA A 28 9.08 -7.18 -7.42
C ALA A 28 9.02 -5.79 -8.07
N ALA A 29 9.73 -4.81 -7.51
CA ALA A 29 9.76 -3.45 -8.01
C ALA A 29 10.31 -3.36 -9.43
N VAL A 30 11.41 -4.05 -9.71
CA VAL A 30 12.02 -4.11 -11.06
C VAL A 30 11.08 -4.80 -12.05
N LYS A 31 10.52 -5.95 -11.69
CA LYS A 31 9.62 -6.72 -12.55
C LYS A 31 8.36 -5.93 -12.93
N VAL A 32 7.69 -5.37 -11.93
CA VAL A 32 6.46 -4.59 -12.15
C VAL A 32 6.74 -3.36 -13.01
N GLN A 33 7.82 -2.64 -12.74
CA GLN A 33 8.21 -1.48 -13.52
C GLN A 33 8.49 -1.85 -14.98
N SER A 34 9.25 -2.89 -15.24
CA SER A 34 9.57 -3.36 -16.58
C SER A 34 8.31 -3.70 -17.39
N LEU A 35 7.39 -4.45 -16.81
CA LEU A 35 6.11 -4.80 -17.44
C LEU A 35 5.27 -3.55 -17.72
N TRP A 36 5.19 -2.63 -16.77
CA TRP A 36 4.42 -1.39 -16.93
C TRP A 36 4.97 -0.51 -18.04
N VAL A 37 6.27 -0.26 -18.05
CA VAL A 37 6.96 0.58 -19.07
C VAL A 37 6.85 -0.03 -20.46
N ASN A 38 6.86 -1.36 -20.55
CA ASN A 38 6.65 -2.07 -21.81
C ASN A 38 5.17 -2.10 -22.28
N GLY A 39 4.25 -1.52 -21.51
CA GLY A 39 2.84 -1.41 -21.87
C GLY A 39 1.96 -2.56 -21.42
N ASP A 40 2.53 -3.61 -20.82
CA ASP A 40 1.76 -4.76 -20.28
C ASP A 40 1.29 -4.47 -18.84
N LYS A 41 0.31 -3.57 -18.74
CA LYS A 41 -0.22 -3.14 -17.44
C LYS A 41 -0.91 -4.26 -16.67
N GLU A 42 -1.57 -5.18 -17.36
CA GLU A 42 -2.23 -6.31 -16.72
C GLU A 42 -1.22 -7.28 -16.11
N ALA A 43 -0.16 -7.61 -16.83
CA ALA A 43 0.92 -8.42 -16.29
C ALA A 43 1.64 -7.73 -15.12
N ALA A 44 1.82 -6.41 -15.19
CA ALA A 44 2.37 -5.61 -14.11
C ALA A 44 1.51 -5.71 -12.83
N ILE A 45 0.18 -5.62 -12.96
CA ILE A 45 -0.74 -5.77 -11.82
C ILE A 45 -0.63 -7.17 -11.21
N ARG A 46 -0.61 -8.21 -12.05
CA ARG A 46 -0.48 -9.60 -11.58
C ARG A 46 0.89 -9.91 -10.96
N ALA A 47 1.91 -9.15 -11.33
CA ALA A 47 3.27 -9.35 -10.82
C ALA A 47 3.51 -8.73 -9.42
N VAL A 48 2.58 -7.93 -8.90
CA VAL A 48 2.68 -7.41 -7.53
C VAL A 48 2.45 -8.55 -6.54
N PRO A 49 3.42 -8.86 -5.66
CA PRO A 49 3.22 -9.92 -4.66
C PRO A 49 2.17 -9.53 -3.61
N ASP A 50 1.30 -10.48 -3.26
CA ASP A 50 0.30 -10.27 -2.21
C ASP A 50 0.93 -9.89 -0.87
N GLU A 51 2.03 -10.52 -0.52
CA GLU A 51 2.81 -10.21 0.69
C GLU A 51 3.24 -8.75 0.73
N MET A 52 3.70 -8.21 -0.39
CA MET A 52 4.08 -6.80 -0.50
C MET A 52 2.89 -5.88 -0.21
N VAL A 53 1.72 -6.19 -0.77
CA VAL A 53 0.48 -5.42 -0.54
C VAL A 53 0.07 -5.48 0.93
N LEU A 54 0.05 -6.66 1.51
CA LEU A 54 -0.35 -6.87 2.91
C LEU A 54 0.62 -6.21 3.90
N ASN A 55 1.91 -6.19 3.60
CA ASN A 55 2.92 -5.62 4.48
C ASN A 55 3.00 -4.09 4.42
N THR A 56 2.56 -3.48 3.32
CA THR A 56 2.72 -2.03 3.09
C THR A 56 1.41 -1.25 3.10
N ASN A 57 0.28 -1.91 3.30
CA ASN A 57 -1.05 -1.29 3.35
C ASN A 57 -1.87 -1.81 4.53
N LEU A 58 -2.85 -1.03 4.97
CA LEU A 58 -3.84 -1.46 5.95
C LEU A 58 -4.97 -2.21 5.26
N ILE A 59 -4.68 -3.43 4.83
CA ILE A 59 -5.61 -4.34 4.13
C ILE A 59 -5.63 -5.68 4.86
N GLY A 60 -6.79 -6.28 4.95
CA GLY A 60 -6.97 -7.60 5.55
C GLY A 60 -8.15 -7.63 6.51
N THR A 61 -8.15 -8.63 7.39
CA THR A 61 -9.15 -8.74 8.46
C THR A 61 -8.97 -7.63 9.49
N ARG A 62 -10.00 -7.39 10.29
CA ARG A 62 -9.92 -6.42 11.40
C ARG A 62 -8.71 -6.69 12.31
N GLU A 63 -8.47 -7.94 12.65
CA GLU A 63 -7.35 -8.36 13.51
C GLU A 63 -6.00 -8.06 12.87
N MET A 64 -5.83 -8.35 11.58
CA MET A 64 -4.60 -8.04 10.84
C MET A 64 -4.31 -6.54 10.85
N ILE A 65 -5.34 -5.71 10.67
CA ILE A 65 -5.20 -4.25 10.68
C ILE A 65 -4.86 -3.75 12.09
N ILE A 66 -5.49 -4.29 13.13
CA ILE A 66 -5.18 -3.98 14.53
C ILE A 66 -3.72 -4.28 14.84
N ASP A 67 -3.23 -5.45 14.48
CA ASP A 67 -1.85 -5.84 14.71
C ASP A 67 -0.87 -4.92 13.99
N ARG A 68 -1.19 -4.52 12.78
CA ARG A 68 -0.40 -3.58 12.00
C ARG A 68 -0.35 -2.19 12.66
N VAL A 69 -1.48 -1.67 13.09
CA VAL A 69 -1.55 -0.37 13.78
C VAL A 69 -0.80 -0.40 15.10
N LYS A 70 -0.91 -1.50 15.88
CA LYS A 70 -0.11 -1.69 17.09
C LYS A 70 1.39 -1.73 16.81
N ALA A 71 1.80 -2.38 15.72
CA ALA A 71 3.20 -2.40 15.31
C ALA A 71 3.72 -1.00 14.97
N TYR A 72 2.92 -0.18 14.29
CA TYR A 72 3.28 1.23 14.03
C TYR A 72 3.41 2.03 15.32
N ALA A 73 2.46 1.91 16.24
CA ALA A 73 2.53 2.57 17.54
C ALA A 73 3.78 2.17 18.33
N LYS A 74 4.11 0.87 18.35
CA LYS A 74 5.31 0.34 19.00
C LYS A 74 6.59 0.86 18.35
N ALA A 75 6.59 1.10 17.05
CA ALA A 75 7.70 1.68 16.31
C ALA A 75 7.85 3.21 16.50
N GLY A 76 6.94 3.84 17.27
CA GLY A 76 6.99 5.27 17.55
C GLY A 76 6.14 6.15 16.62
N VAL A 77 5.33 5.55 15.76
CA VAL A 77 4.39 6.30 14.93
C VAL A 77 3.23 6.81 15.78
N ASN A 78 3.05 8.12 15.84
CA ASN A 78 2.00 8.77 16.65
C ASN A 78 0.91 9.43 15.77
N THR A 79 1.11 9.49 14.47
CA THR A 79 0.16 10.09 13.53
C THR A 79 0.01 9.21 12.31
N LEU A 80 -1.23 8.86 11.98
CA LEU A 80 -1.57 8.13 10.75
C LEU A 80 -2.37 9.01 9.83
N ARG A 81 -1.88 9.16 8.60
CA ARG A 81 -2.68 9.73 7.51
C ARG A 81 -3.44 8.60 6.83
N ILE A 82 -4.76 8.63 6.89
CA ILE A 82 -5.61 7.61 6.31
C ILE A 82 -6.22 8.14 5.01
N SER A 83 -6.11 7.34 3.95
CA SER A 83 -6.85 7.53 2.70
C SER A 83 -7.78 6.34 2.51
N THR A 84 -9.05 6.59 2.39
CA THR A 84 -10.06 5.55 2.22
C THR A 84 -10.40 5.36 0.74
N SER A 85 -10.60 4.11 0.34
CA SER A 85 -11.15 3.76 -0.96
C SER A 85 -12.66 3.69 -0.90
N GLY A 86 -13.30 3.86 -2.05
CA GLY A 86 -14.75 3.78 -2.21
C GLY A 86 -15.16 4.47 -3.50
N GLN A 87 -16.24 3.99 -4.10
CA GLN A 87 -16.74 4.52 -5.37
C GLN A 87 -17.51 5.83 -5.19
N ASN A 88 -18.01 6.09 -3.98
CA ASN A 88 -18.77 7.27 -3.64
C ASN A 88 -18.40 7.77 -2.24
N TRP A 89 -18.88 8.99 -1.91
CA TRP A 89 -18.57 9.61 -0.62
C TRP A 89 -19.10 8.83 0.60
N ARG A 90 -20.22 8.12 0.45
CA ARG A 90 -20.81 7.32 1.53
C ARG A 90 -19.89 6.16 1.90
N GLU A 91 -19.47 5.37 0.93
CA GLU A 91 -18.53 4.26 1.15
C GLU A 91 -17.22 4.73 1.78
N ARG A 92 -16.70 5.86 1.30
CA ARG A 92 -15.46 6.45 1.86
C ARG A 92 -15.64 6.88 3.31
N THR A 93 -16.81 7.46 3.65
CA THR A 93 -17.12 7.89 5.01
C THR A 93 -17.30 6.69 5.94
N GLU A 94 -17.98 5.66 5.50
CA GLU A 94 -18.16 4.40 6.25
C GLU A 94 -16.79 3.75 6.54
N THR A 95 -15.94 3.61 5.54
CA THR A 95 -14.58 3.07 5.71
C THR A 95 -13.75 3.92 6.68
N LEU A 96 -13.86 5.24 6.61
CA LEU A 96 -13.17 6.14 7.53
C LEU A 96 -13.68 5.98 8.97
N ALA A 97 -14.98 5.85 9.15
CA ALA A 97 -15.58 5.62 10.47
C ALA A 97 -15.11 4.29 11.08
N GLU A 98 -15.12 3.22 10.30
CA GLU A 98 -14.60 1.91 10.73
C GLU A 98 -13.12 1.98 11.13
N ALA A 99 -12.29 2.66 10.33
CA ALA A 99 -10.87 2.83 10.64
C ALA A 99 -10.66 3.64 11.92
N THR A 100 -11.45 4.70 12.12
CA THR A 100 -11.40 5.54 13.32
C THR A 100 -11.81 4.75 14.57
N ASP A 101 -12.90 4.00 14.50
CA ASP A 101 -13.37 3.16 15.60
C ASP A 101 -12.34 2.09 15.96
N LEU A 102 -11.72 1.47 14.96
CA LEU A 102 -10.68 0.49 15.17
C LEU A 102 -9.47 1.09 15.90
N ILE A 103 -9.00 2.26 15.47
CA ILE A 103 -7.87 2.95 16.09
C ILE A 103 -8.20 3.34 17.53
N HIS A 104 -9.38 3.88 17.80
CA HIS A 104 -9.81 4.21 19.14
C HIS A 104 -9.92 2.98 20.07
N SER A 105 -10.27 1.82 19.53
CA SER A 105 -10.35 0.57 20.30
C SER A 105 -9.00 0.05 20.78
N ILE A 106 -7.90 0.53 20.20
CA ILE A 106 -6.53 0.10 20.54
C ILE A 106 -5.91 1.01 21.62
N GLN A 107 -6.41 2.22 21.75
CA GLN A 107 -5.89 3.22 22.69
C GLN A 107 -6.22 2.88 24.17
#